data_55dd0227396c98575680e396e314cf72
#
_entry.id   55dd0227396c98575680e396e314cf72
#
_cell.length_a   1.000
_cell.length_b   1.000
_cell.length_c   1.000
_cell.angle_alpha   90.00
_cell.angle_beta   90.00
_cell.angle_gamma   90.00
#
_symmetry.space_group_name_H-M   'P 1'
#
loop_
_entity.id
_entity.type
_entity.pdbx_description
1 polymer ?
#
loop_
_entity_poly.entity_id
_entity_poly.type
_entity_poly.pdbx_seq_one_letter_code
_entity_poly.pdbx_strand_id
1 'polypeptide(L)'
;MAPEHRERLRTAGAEADAIDALTWHRATEGVPQWWHDCDNALYLADGAFLPEKVLAQLTLFPVRDVVIAVGSALRTVSTLLVGGDGATVFVDAGCEITAGELFCGGGSSIVLHGPLIATRCAVVDARNGGSIVAGPEQLWASDVYVATDDMHRLEDRGTGERINPFGADIRLGRHVWLCKDAVVTGHADVGDGAVVAMRSVVRGQKVPAHRVVAGVPARVVRDDVAWSYDDQA
;
A
#
# COMPACT_ATOMS: atom_id res chain seq x y z
N MET A 1 17.56 -12.88 0.12
CA MET A 1 16.84 -12.24 -1.00
C MET A 1 17.84 -11.96 -2.13
N ALA A 2 17.44 -12.19 -3.40
CA ALA A 2 18.28 -11.94 -4.56
C ALA A 2 18.58 -10.44 -4.75
N PRO A 3 19.79 -10.07 -5.24
CA PRO A 3 20.19 -8.66 -5.40
C PRO A 3 19.23 -7.85 -6.29
N GLU A 4 18.80 -8.42 -7.41
CA GLU A 4 17.85 -7.81 -8.35
C GLU A 4 16.48 -7.53 -7.73
N HIS A 5 16.00 -8.41 -6.84
CA HIS A 5 14.75 -8.21 -6.12
C HIS A 5 14.89 -7.14 -5.04
N ARG A 6 16.05 -7.04 -4.38
CA ARG A 6 16.33 -5.92 -3.45
C ARG A 6 16.29 -4.58 -4.15
N GLU A 7 16.95 -4.48 -5.31
CA GLU A 7 16.99 -3.24 -6.09
C GLU A 7 15.59 -2.88 -6.58
N ARG A 8 14.80 -3.85 -6.99
CA ARG A 8 13.42 -3.63 -7.39
C ARG A 8 12.55 -3.08 -6.25
N LEU A 9 12.67 -3.62 -5.04
CA LEU A 9 11.99 -3.10 -3.86
C LEU A 9 12.41 -1.66 -3.55
N ARG A 10 13.71 -1.34 -3.66
CA ARG A 10 14.22 0.02 -3.50
C ARG A 10 13.65 0.98 -4.54
N THR A 11 13.63 0.56 -5.79
CA THR A 11 13.04 1.34 -6.89
C THR A 11 11.55 1.60 -6.66
N ALA A 12 10.83 0.65 -6.06
CA ALA A 12 9.44 0.82 -5.67
C ALA A 12 9.23 1.74 -4.46
N GLY A 13 10.30 2.13 -3.75
CA GLY A 13 10.24 3.05 -2.61
C GLY A 13 10.51 2.41 -1.24
N ALA A 14 10.91 1.12 -1.19
CA ALA A 14 11.31 0.51 0.07
C ALA A 14 12.69 1.03 0.51
N GLU A 15 12.81 1.44 1.77
CA GLU A 15 14.07 1.91 2.34
C GLU A 15 15.10 0.77 2.46
N ALA A 16 16.35 1.05 2.10
CA ALA A 16 17.42 0.05 2.14
C ALA A 16 17.59 -0.56 3.54
N ASP A 17 17.58 0.29 4.55
CA ASP A 17 17.74 -0.13 5.95
C ASP A 17 16.60 -1.05 6.41
N ALA A 18 15.36 -0.80 5.96
CA ALA A 18 14.22 -1.65 6.26
C ALA A 18 14.36 -3.05 5.62
N ILE A 19 14.85 -3.11 4.37
CA ILE A 19 15.10 -4.38 3.69
C ILE A 19 16.26 -5.13 4.36
N ASP A 20 17.33 -4.43 4.73
CA ASP A 20 18.58 -5.03 5.22
C ASP A 20 18.50 -5.42 6.71
N ALA A 21 17.57 -4.84 7.48
CA ALA A 21 17.30 -5.19 8.87
C ALA A 21 16.67 -6.60 9.05
N LEU A 22 16.14 -7.19 7.99
CA LEU A 22 15.39 -8.45 8.06
C LEU A 22 16.13 -9.61 7.38
N THR A 23 16.01 -10.79 7.96
CA THR A 23 16.43 -12.05 7.34
C THR A 23 15.28 -12.58 6.47
N TRP A 24 15.51 -12.68 5.17
CA TRP A 24 14.51 -13.06 4.18
C TRP A 24 14.66 -14.50 3.71
N HIS A 25 13.58 -15.26 3.75
CA HIS A 25 13.47 -16.61 3.21
C HIS A 25 12.58 -16.59 1.97
N ARG A 26 13.07 -17.14 0.86
CA ARG A 26 12.23 -17.34 -0.33
C ARG A 26 11.28 -18.50 -0.06
N ALA A 27 9.98 -18.26 -0.21
CA ALA A 27 8.98 -19.31 -0.08
C ALA A 27 9.11 -20.31 -1.24
N THR A 28 9.28 -21.58 -0.89
CA THR A 28 9.33 -22.71 -1.83
C THR A 28 8.11 -23.61 -1.70
N GLU A 29 7.37 -23.47 -0.61
CA GLU A 29 6.15 -24.21 -0.32
C GLU A 29 4.94 -23.27 -0.35
N GLY A 30 3.75 -23.80 -0.56
CA GLY A 30 2.50 -23.04 -0.60
C GLY A 30 2.24 -22.30 -1.90
N VAL A 31 3.16 -22.34 -2.87
CA VAL A 31 2.99 -21.81 -4.22
C VAL A 31 3.26 -22.90 -5.27
N PRO A 32 2.52 -22.93 -6.41
CA PRO A 32 2.67 -23.97 -7.42
C PRO A 32 3.99 -23.78 -8.20
N GLN A 33 4.44 -24.88 -8.89
CA GLN A 33 5.68 -24.86 -9.66
C GLN A 33 5.71 -23.75 -10.71
N TRP A 34 4.60 -23.50 -11.41
CA TRP A 34 4.52 -22.44 -12.43
C TRP A 34 4.86 -21.04 -11.89
N TRP A 35 4.62 -20.79 -10.59
CA TRP A 35 4.99 -19.53 -9.94
C TRP A 35 6.50 -19.28 -10.04
N HIS A 36 7.30 -20.32 -9.78
CA HIS A 36 8.75 -20.23 -9.87
C HIS A 36 9.23 -20.16 -11.31
N ASP A 37 8.58 -20.90 -12.22
CA ASP A 37 8.92 -20.95 -13.65
C ASP A 37 8.64 -19.61 -14.37
N CYS A 38 7.84 -18.75 -13.77
CA CYS A 38 7.50 -17.42 -14.27
C CYS A 38 8.28 -16.28 -13.59
N ASP A 39 9.43 -16.57 -13.00
CA ASP A 39 10.32 -15.62 -12.31
C ASP A 39 9.65 -14.84 -11.17
N ASN A 40 8.59 -15.39 -10.59
CA ASN A 40 7.95 -14.80 -9.43
C ASN A 40 8.72 -15.15 -8.14
N ALA A 41 8.71 -14.24 -7.19
CA ALA A 41 9.35 -14.43 -5.89
C ALA A 41 8.46 -13.94 -4.74
N LEU A 42 8.27 -14.82 -3.76
CA LEU A 42 7.69 -14.50 -2.46
C LEU A 42 8.77 -14.65 -1.40
N TYR A 43 9.02 -13.59 -0.64
CA TYR A 43 9.92 -13.59 0.50
C TYR A 43 9.14 -13.35 1.78
N LEU A 44 9.43 -14.13 2.79
CA LEU A 44 8.94 -13.96 4.15
C LEU A 44 10.13 -13.72 5.09
N ALA A 45 10.05 -12.73 5.95
CA ALA A 45 11.05 -12.54 6.98
C ALA A 45 10.84 -13.49 8.16
N ASP A 46 11.83 -13.58 9.07
CA ASP A 46 11.69 -14.32 10.32
C ASP A 46 10.46 -13.82 11.10
N GLY A 47 9.56 -14.74 11.45
CA GLY A 47 8.30 -14.41 12.15
C GLY A 47 7.17 -13.85 11.28
N ALA A 48 7.43 -13.58 10.02
CA ALA A 48 6.38 -13.18 9.08
C ALA A 48 5.42 -14.34 8.79
N PHE A 49 4.17 -13.99 8.46
CA PHE A 49 3.14 -14.99 8.20
C PHE A 49 2.11 -14.48 7.19
N LEU A 50 1.72 -15.35 6.28
CA LEU A 50 0.56 -15.16 5.39
C LEU A 50 -0.43 -16.31 5.58
N PRO A 51 -1.73 -16.05 5.72
CA PRO A 51 -2.75 -17.10 5.76
C PRO A 51 -2.74 -17.94 4.48
N GLU A 52 -3.04 -19.24 4.59
CA GLU A 52 -3.11 -20.14 3.43
C GLU A 52 -4.07 -19.64 2.33
N LYS A 53 -5.22 -19.08 2.73
CA LYS A 53 -6.17 -18.48 1.80
C LYS A 53 -5.57 -17.32 0.99
N VAL A 54 -4.64 -16.55 1.59
CA VAL A 54 -3.95 -15.44 0.92
C VAL A 54 -2.88 -15.97 -0.03
N LEU A 55 -2.16 -17.01 0.34
CA LEU A 55 -1.23 -17.70 -0.56
C LEU A 55 -1.95 -18.26 -1.80
N ALA A 56 -3.13 -18.85 -1.61
CA ALA A 56 -3.97 -19.32 -2.72
C ALA A 56 -4.41 -18.17 -3.65
N GLN A 57 -4.69 -16.99 -3.12
CA GLN A 57 -5.06 -15.82 -3.92
C GLN A 57 -3.92 -15.29 -4.79
N LEU A 58 -2.67 -15.36 -4.30
CA LEU A 58 -1.49 -14.95 -5.07
C LEU A 58 -1.33 -15.73 -6.39
N THR A 59 -1.85 -16.95 -6.41
CA THR A 59 -1.72 -17.87 -7.54
C THR A 59 -3.01 -18.00 -8.37
N LEU A 60 -4.00 -17.13 -8.15
CA LEU A 60 -5.27 -17.13 -8.89
C LEU A 60 -5.09 -16.81 -10.37
N PHE A 61 -4.17 -15.91 -10.70
CA PHE A 61 -3.89 -15.49 -12.06
C PHE A 61 -2.48 -15.91 -12.48
N PRO A 62 -2.27 -16.37 -13.71
CA PRO A 62 -0.94 -16.65 -14.24
C PRO A 62 -0.20 -15.33 -14.48
N VAL A 63 0.62 -14.93 -13.52
CA VAL A 63 1.44 -13.70 -13.54
C VAL A 63 2.92 -14.03 -13.64
N ARG A 64 3.71 -13.07 -14.14
CA ARG A 64 5.16 -13.19 -14.30
C ARG A 64 5.89 -12.03 -13.63
N ASP A 65 7.15 -12.26 -13.29
CA ASP A 65 8.04 -11.22 -12.78
C ASP A 65 7.43 -10.45 -11.62
N VAL A 66 6.89 -11.15 -10.62
CA VAL A 66 6.29 -10.59 -9.42
C VAL A 66 7.26 -10.71 -8.25
N VAL A 67 7.44 -9.62 -7.50
CA VAL A 67 8.24 -9.64 -6.26
C VAL A 67 7.39 -9.21 -5.07
N ILE A 68 7.24 -10.11 -4.11
CA ILE A 68 6.53 -9.87 -2.85
C ILE A 68 7.48 -10.13 -1.70
N ALA A 69 7.60 -9.18 -0.78
CA ALA A 69 8.38 -9.32 0.44
C ALA A 69 7.52 -8.87 1.64
N VAL A 70 7.31 -9.78 2.59
CA VAL A 70 6.47 -9.55 3.78
C VAL A 70 7.31 -9.74 5.04
N GLY A 71 7.49 -8.67 5.80
CA GLY A 71 8.22 -8.62 7.07
C GLY A 71 7.34 -8.80 8.31
N SER A 72 6.02 -8.79 8.13
CA SER A 72 5.05 -8.84 9.23
C SER A 72 4.19 -10.10 9.24
N ALA A 73 3.64 -10.45 10.40
CA ALA A 73 2.68 -11.54 10.53
C ALA A 73 1.26 -11.06 10.18
N LEU A 74 0.88 -11.13 8.91
CA LEU A 74 -0.41 -10.65 8.40
C LEU A 74 -1.56 -11.66 8.63
N ARG A 75 -1.78 -12.06 9.88
CA ARG A 75 -2.68 -13.18 10.27
C ARG A 75 -4.13 -13.00 9.86
N THR A 76 -4.61 -11.76 9.84
CA THR A 76 -6.02 -11.43 9.62
C THR A 76 -6.28 -10.73 8.29
N VAL A 77 -5.25 -10.49 7.49
CA VAL A 77 -5.43 -9.96 6.14
C VAL A 77 -6.35 -10.87 5.35
N SER A 78 -7.36 -10.28 4.73
CA SER A 78 -8.38 -11.01 3.98
C SER A 78 -7.98 -11.27 2.54
N THR A 79 -7.21 -10.35 1.95
CA THR A 79 -6.83 -10.39 0.55
C THR A 79 -5.40 -9.86 0.37
N LEU A 80 -4.59 -10.60 -0.40
CA LEU A 80 -3.42 -10.11 -1.09
C LEU A 80 -3.47 -10.65 -2.51
N LEU A 81 -3.93 -9.83 -3.43
CA LEU A 81 -4.17 -10.22 -4.81
C LEU A 81 -3.20 -9.52 -5.75
N VAL A 82 -2.56 -10.30 -6.61
CA VAL A 82 -1.72 -9.79 -7.69
C VAL A 82 -2.48 -9.92 -9.01
N GLY A 83 -2.71 -8.79 -9.67
CA GLY A 83 -3.56 -8.71 -10.86
C GLY A 83 -2.82 -8.60 -12.19
N GLY A 84 -1.49 -8.76 -12.22
CA GLY A 84 -0.73 -8.69 -13.48
C GLY A 84 0.78 -8.78 -13.30
N ASP A 85 1.46 -8.90 -14.44
CA ASP A 85 2.92 -9.05 -14.50
C ASP A 85 3.63 -7.82 -13.93
N GLY A 86 4.82 -8.03 -13.38
CA GLY A 86 5.66 -6.94 -12.91
C GLY A 86 5.21 -6.29 -11.60
N ALA A 87 4.25 -6.85 -10.87
CA ALA A 87 3.80 -6.30 -9.60
C ALA A 87 4.87 -6.40 -8.50
N THR A 88 4.92 -5.40 -7.63
CA THR A 88 5.88 -5.34 -6.53
C THR A 88 5.18 -4.98 -5.21
N VAL A 89 5.35 -5.82 -4.18
CA VAL A 89 4.76 -5.59 -2.86
C VAL A 89 5.84 -5.72 -1.79
N PHE A 90 5.97 -4.70 -0.96
CA PHE A 90 6.80 -4.71 0.24
C PHE A 90 5.94 -4.33 1.44
N VAL A 91 5.88 -5.21 2.42
CA VAL A 91 5.27 -4.94 3.73
C VAL A 91 6.35 -5.15 4.78
N ASP A 92 6.75 -4.07 5.42
CA ASP A 92 7.83 -4.06 6.40
C ASP A 92 7.46 -4.80 7.71
N ALA A 93 8.42 -4.97 8.59
CA ALA A 93 8.17 -5.41 9.96
C ALA A 93 7.31 -4.37 10.73
N GLY A 94 6.52 -4.83 11.70
CA GLY A 94 5.68 -3.96 12.52
C GLY A 94 4.42 -3.43 11.82
N CYS A 95 4.04 -3.99 10.67
CA CYS A 95 2.75 -3.70 10.05
C CYS A 95 1.66 -4.62 10.63
N GLU A 96 0.67 -4.02 11.29
CA GLU A 96 -0.53 -4.67 11.82
C GLU A 96 -1.73 -4.26 10.96
N ILE A 97 -2.20 -5.18 10.10
CA ILE A 97 -3.33 -4.92 9.20
C ILE A 97 -4.45 -5.90 9.51
N THR A 98 -5.53 -5.40 10.13
CA THR A 98 -6.67 -6.23 10.54
C THR A 98 -7.74 -6.27 9.45
N ALA A 99 -8.05 -7.48 8.94
CA ALA A 99 -9.05 -7.73 7.89
C ALA A 99 -8.86 -6.82 6.65
N GLY A 100 -7.61 -6.41 6.38
CA GLY A 100 -7.31 -5.53 5.26
C GLY A 100 -7.22 -6.27 3.92
N GLU A 101 -7.27 -5.51 2.85
CA GLU A 101 -7.18 -5.98 1.48
C GLU A 101 -6.09 -5.22 0.72
N LEU A 102 -5.17 -5.96 0.10
CA LEU A 102 -4.14 -5.42 -0.76
C LEU A 102 -4.33 -5.97 -2.17
N PHE A 103 -4.43 -5.07 -3.13
CA PHE A 103 -4.47 -5.41 -4.55
C PHE A 103 -3.32 -4.69 -5.27
N CYS A 104 -2.46 -5.47 -5.96
CA CYS A 104 -1.37 -4.93 -6.76
C CYS A 104 -1.48 -5.39 -8.21
N GLY A 105 -1.83 -4.46 -9.09
CA GLY A 105 -1.97 -4.70 -10.54
C GLY A 105 -0.63 -4.80 -11.27
N GLY A 106 -0.69 -5.08 -12.56
CA GLY A 106 0.50 -5.20 -13.40
C GLY A 106 1.35 -3.92 -13.42
N GLY A 107 2.66 -4.07 -13.25
CA GLY A 107 3.64 -2.98 -13.19
C GLY A 107 3.46 -2.03 -12.00
N SER A 108 2.52 -2.32 -11.10
CA SER A 108 2.22 -1.48 -9.93
C SER A 108 3.07 -1.86 -8.73
N SER A 109 3.11 -0.96 -7.73
CA SER A 109 3.81 -1.22 -6.50
C SER A 109 3.06 -0.77 -5.25
N ILE A 110 3.19 -1.55 -4.17
CA ILE A 110 2.74 -1.23 -2.82
C ILE A 110 3.92 -1.38 -1.88
N VAL A 111 4.25 -0.32 -1.17
CA VAL A 111 5.30 -0.28 -0.15
C VAL A 111 4.71 0.28 1.13
N LEU A 112 4.68 -0.54 2.18
CA LEU A 112 4.18 -0.17 3.50
C LEU A 112 5.32 -0.30 4.50
N HIS A 113 5.81 0.83 5.02
CA HIS A 113 6.83 0.85 6.06
C HIS A 113 6.21 0.73 7.44
N GLY A 114 6.86 -0.04 8.30
CA GLY A 114 6.48 -0.19 9.70
C GLY A 114 7.12 0.85 10.65
N PRO A 115 6.53 1.10 11.83
CA PRO A 115 5.25 0.55 12.26
C PRO A 115 4.06 1.15 11.51
N LEU A 116 3.07 0.32 11.21
CA LEU A 116 1.80 0.72 10.60
C LEU A 116 0.66 -0.04 11.29
N ILE A 117 -0.32 0.67 11.79
CA ILE A 117 -1.51 0.08 12.41
C ILE A 117 -2.73 0.43 11.54
N ALA A 118 -3.31 -0.57 10.88
CA ALA A 118 -4.61 -0.47 10.20
C ALA A 118 -5.64 -1.25 11.01
N THR A 119 -6.53 -0.53 11.69
CA THR A 119 -7.37 -1.11 12.74
C THR A 119 -8.41 -2.10 12.21
N ARG A 120 -8.98 -1.85 11.01
CA ARG A 120 -9.93 -2.78 10.37
C ARG A 120 -10.24 -2.39 8.92
N CYS A 121 -10.29 -3.39 8.04
CA CYS A 121 -10.81 -3.27 6.67
C CYS A 121 -10.17 -2.14 5.84
N ALA A 122 -8.87 -1.89 6.02
CA ALA A 122 -8.17 -0.98 5.12
C ALA A 122 -8.00 -1.63 3.74
N VAL A 123 -8.26 -0.86 2.70
CA VAL A 123 -8.06 -1.27 1.30
C VAL A 123 -6.90 -0.48 0.71
N VAL A 124 -5.91 -1.19 0.16
CA VAL A 124 -4.76 -0.63 -0.55
C VAL A 124 -4.75 -1.20 -1.97
N ASP A 125 -5.03 -0.37 -2.95
CA ASP A 125 -5.28 -0.79 -4.33
C ASP A 125 -4.40 0.00 -5.32
N ALA A 126 -3.28 -0.60 -5.75
CA ALA A 126 -2.39 -0.03 -6.75
C ALA A 126 -2.63 -0.70 -8.11
N ARG A 127 -2.92 0.09 -9.14
CA ARG A 127 -3.26 -0.39 -10.49
C ARG A 127 -2.52 0.35 -11.59
N ASN A 128 -2.49 -0.27 -12.77
CA ASN A 128 -2.09 0.35 -14.03
C ASN A 128 -0.69 0.99 -13.99
N GLY A 129 0.26 0.35 -13.32
CA GLY A 129 1.61 0.88 -13.14
C GLY A 129 1.73 1.94 -12.05
N GLY A 130 0.68 2.20 -11.28
CA GLY A 130 0.70 3.16 -10.19
C GLY A 130 1.43 2.65 -8.95
N SER A 131 1.78 3.57 -8.06
CA SER A 131 2.52 3.28 -6.84
C SER A 131 1.82 3.79 -5.58
N ILE A 132 1.90 3.02 -4.50
CA ILE A 132 1.49 3.44 -3.15
C ILE A 132 2.68 3.23 -2.23
N VAL A 133 3.18 4.32 -1.63
CA VAL A 133 4.25 4.28 -0.63
C VAL A 133 3.74 4.93 0.65
N ALA A 134 3.64 4.16 1.72
CA ALA A 134 3.35 4.65 3.05
C ALA A 134 4.63 4.62 3.89
N GLY A 135 5.05 5.78 4.39
CA GLY A 135 6.15 5.92 5.35
C GLY A 135 5.82 5.27 6.69
N PRO A 136 6.75 5.22 7.63
CA PRO A 136 6.53 4.58 8.92
C PRO A 136 5.61 5.39 9.86
N GLU A 137 5.21 4.77 10.96
CA GLU A 137 4.38 5.36 12.02
C GLU A 137 2.96 5.73 11.57
N GLN A 138 2.35 4.88 10.73
CA GLN A 138 1.00 5.10 10.25
C GLN A 138 -0.05 4.67 11.27
N LEU A 139 -1.12 5.46 11.38
CA LEU A 139 -2.36 5.05 12.03
C LEU A 139 -3.52 5.16 11.06
N TRP A 140 -4.06 4.02 10.64
CA TRP A 140 -5.23 3.97 9.76
C TRP A 140 -6.41 3.40 10.54
N ALA A 141 -7.43 4.22 10.73
CA ALA A 141 -8.67 3.78 11.35
C ALA A 141 -9.44 2.84 10.41
N SER A 142 -10.62 2.41 10.84
CA SER A 142 -11.42 1.46 10.07
C SER A 142 -11.86 2.02 8.70
N ASP A 143 -11.94 1.13 7.72
CA ASP A 143 -12.53 1.38 6.42
C ASP A 143 -11.77 2.46 5.59
N VAL A 144 -10.46 2.61 5.81
CA VAL A 144 -9.60 3.48 5.02
C VAL A 144 -9.45 2.91 3.61
N TYR A 145 -9.53 3.78 2.59
CA TYR A 145 -9.36 3.42 1.20
C TYR A 145 -8.23 4.22 0.54
N VAL A 146 -7.17 3.53 0.10
CA VAL A 146 -6.03 4.13 -0.61
C VAL A 146 -5.94 3.47 -1.98
N ALA A 147 -6.23 4.20 -3.05
CA ALA A 147 -6.29 3.63 -4.39
C ALA A 147 -5.72 4.57 -5.46
N THR A 148 -4.89 4.02 -6.35
CA THR A 148 -4.28 4.81 -7.43
C THR A 148 -5.28 5.22 -8.49
N ASP A 149 -6.33 4.44 -8.71
CA ASP A 149 -7.23 4.56 -9.85
C ASP A 149 -8.70 4.43 -9.47
N ASP A 150 -9.56 4.93 -10.36
CA ASP A 150 -11.02 4.76 -10.30
C ASP A 150 -11.49 3.47 -11.02
N MET A 151 -10.60 2.56 -11.38
CA MET A 151 -10.80 1.28 -12.08
C MET A 151 -11.33 1.36 -13.52
N HIS A 152 -12.27 2.25 -13.81
CA HIS A 152 -12.87 2.40 -15.13
C HIS A 152 -12.47 3.70 -15.81
N ARG A 153 -12.32 3.65 -17.14
CA ARG A 153 -12.02 4.83 -17.95
C ARG A 153 -13.19 5.80 -17.93
N LEU A 154 -12.94 7.02 -17.52
CA LEU A 154 -13.81 8.16 -17.70
C LEU A 154 -13.18 9.07 -18.75
N GLU A 155 -13.93 9.52 -19.74
CA GLU A 155 -13.41 10.33 -20.82
C GLU A 155 -14.29 11.54 -21.10
N ASP A 156 -13.67 12.59 -21.61
CA ASP A 156 -14.36 13.75 -22.16
C ASP A 156 -15.10 13.34 -23.43
N ARG A 157 -16.38 13.64 -23.53
CA ARG A 157 -17.24 13.25 -24.66
C ARG A 157 -16.89 13.96 -25.96
N GLY A 158 -16.30 15.15 -25.89
CA GLY A 158 -15.95 15.93 -27.07
C GLY A 158 -14.62 15.54 -27.67
N THR A 159 -13.61 15.25 -26.81
CA THR A 159 -12.25 14.93 -27.23
C THR A 159 -11.92 13.45 -27.22
N GLY A 160 -12.66 12.63 -26.48
CA GLY A 160 -12.35 11.22 -26.24
C GLY A 160 -11.14 11.01 -25.32
N GLU A 161 -10.60 12.06 -24.72
CA GLU A 161 -9.47 11.97 -23.81
C GLU A 161 -9.88 11.43 -22.44
N ARG A 162 -9.01 10.60 -21.84
CA ARG A 162 -9.21 10.12 -20.46
C ARG A 162 -9.04 11.28 -19.48
N ILE A 163 -10.00 11.45 -18.56
CA ILE A 163 -10.01 12.53 -17.57
C ILE A 163 -9.83 12.05 -16.12
N ASN A 164 -9.89 10.76 -15.85
CA ASN A 164 -9.62 10.19 -14.52
C ASN A 164 -8.22 9.59 -14.40
N PRO A 165 -7.68 9.42 -13.18
CA PRO A 165 -6.36 8.87 -12.95
C PRO A 165 -6.15 7.51 -13.61
N PHE A 166 -4.90 7.25 -14.04
CA PHE A 166 -4.45 5.98 -14.58
C PHE A 166 -2.98 5.81 -14.22
N GLY A 167 -2.67 4.85 -13.35
CA GLY A 167 -1.32 4.63 -12.87
C GLY A 167 -0.81 5.77 -11.99
N ALA A 168 -1.63 6.24 -11.05
CA ALA A 168 -1.26 7.35 -10.18
C ALA A 168 -0.27 6.96 -9.09
N ASP A 169 0.48 7.94 -8.57
CA ASP A 169 1.38 7.77 -7.44
C ASP A 169 0.78 8.37 -6.18
N ILE A 170 0.75 7.57 -5.12
CA ILE A 170 0.31 7.98 -3.79
C ILE A 170 1.47 7.87 -2.83
N ARG A 171 1.78 8.96 -2.14
CA ARG A 171 2.75 8.99 -1.06
C ARG A 171 2.08 9.43 0.23
N LEU A 172 2.24 8.63 1.27
CA LEU A 172 1.95 9.00 2.65
C LEU A 172 3.29 9.14 3.38
N GLY A 173 3.55 10.30 3.94
CA GLY A 173 4.78 10.58 4.69
C GLY A 173 4.85 9.79 6.00
N ARG A 174 5.79 10.15 6.87
CA ARG A 174 5.91 9.59 8.21
C ARG A 174 4.78 10.09 9.10
N HIS A 175 4.29 9.23 10.03
CA HIS A 175 3.37 9.61 11.09
C HIS A 175 2.07 10.23 10.58
N VAL A 176 1.43 9.57 9.60
CA VAL A 176 0.16 10.02 9.02
C VAL A 176 -1.01 9.29 9.67
N TRP A 177 -2.03 10.06 10.07
CA TRP A 177 -3.27 9.51 10.57
C TRP A 177 -4.38 9.61 9.52
N LEU A 178 -4.82 8.47 9.02
CA LEU A 178 -6.03 8.36 8.21
C LEU A 178 -7.19 7.96 9.11
N CYS A 179 -8.12 8.88 9.36
CA CYS A 179 -9.28 8.63 10.19
C CYS A 179 -10.28 7.68 9.48
N LYS A 180 -11.30 7.23 10.24
CA LYS A 180 -12.32 6.32 9.73
C LYS A 180 -12.96 6.80 8.41
N ASP A 181 -13.12 5.87 7.44
CA ASP A 181 -13.68 6.13 6.10
C ASP A 181 -12.88 7.20 5.31
N ALA A 182 -11.61 7.48 5.66
CA ALA A 182 -10.78 8.38 4.86
C ALA A 182 -10.42 7.74 3.52
N VAL A 183 -10.46 8.56 2.46
CA VAL A 183 -10.12 8.13 1.09
C VAL A 183 -8.94 8.94 0.58
N VAL A 184 -7.92 8.25 0.06
CA VAL A 184 -6.79 8.87 -0.64
C VAL A 184 -6.72 8.25 -2.04
N THR A 185 -6.86 9.07 -3.09
CA THR A 185 -6.88 8.56 -4.46
C THR A 185 -6.25 9.50 -5.47
N GLY A 186 -5.87 8.97 -6.63
CA GLY A 186 -5.17 9.70 -7.67
C GLY A 186 -3.75 10.06 -7.24
N HIS A 187 -3.10 10.99 -7.93
CA HIS A 187 -1.77 11.48 -7.54
C HIS A 187 -1.88 12.29 -6.24
N ALA A 188 -1.57 11.68 -5.10
CA ALA A 188 -1.69 12.31 -3.79
C ALA A 188 -0.37 12.23 -3.01
N ASP A 189 0.00 13.34 -2.37
CA ASP A 189 1.17 13.44 -1.51
C ASP A 189 0.72 13.99 -0.15
N VAL A 190 0.65 13.12 0.86
CA VAL A 190 0.25 13.46 2.23
C VAL A 190 1.51 13.59 3.08
N GLY A 191 1.81 14.81 3.51
CA GLY A 191 3.03 15.13 4.26
C GLY A 191 3.08 14.56 5.68
N ASP A 192 4.27 14.56 6.26
CA ASP A 192 4.56 14.03 7.58
C ASP A 192 3.66 14.64 8.66
N GLY A 193 3.21 13.84 9.62
CA GLY A 193 2.37 14.27 10.73
C GLY A 193 0.98 14.77 10.34
N ALA A 194 0.57 14.60 9.09
CA ALA A 194 -0.75 15.04 8.63
C ALA A 194 -1.87 14.11 9.11
N VAL A 195 -3.06 14.68 9.22
CA VAL A 195 -4.30 13.97 9.60
C VAL A 195 -5.33 14.15 8.50
N VAL A 196 -5.82 13.06 7.94
CA VAL A 196 -6.98 13.05 7.05
C VAL A 196 -8.21 12.71 7.88
N ALA A 197 -9.08 13.69 8.09
CA ALA A 197 -10.23 13.56 8.98
C ALA A 197 -11.24 12.52 8.45
N MET A 198 -12.11 12.07 9.35
CA MET A 198 -13.15 11.08 9.05
C MET A 198 -13.95 11.45 7.80
N ARG A 199 -14.17 10.47 6.89
CA ARG A 199 -14.95 10.62 5.65
C ARG A 199 -14.44 11.71 4.70
N SER A 200 -13.17 12.05 4.79
CA SER A 200 -12.56 13.02 3.90
C SER A 200 -11.97 12.36 2.66
N VAL A 201 -11.98 13.07 1.54
CA VAL A 201 -11.44 12.57 0.26
C VAL A 201 -10.29 13.46 -0.19
N VAL A 202 -9.07 12.93 -0.08
CA VAL A 202 -7.86 13.48 -0.68
C VAL A 202 -7.75 12.90 -2.09
N ARG A 203 -7.98 13.73 -3.11
CA ARG A 203 -7.94 13.30 -4.50
C ARG A 203 -7.02 14.19 -5.31
N GLY A 204 -5.94 13.59 -5.83
CA GLY A 204 -5.03 14.25 -6.74
C GLY A 204 -4.43 15.54 -6.19
N GLN A 205 -4.09 15.60 -4.90
CA GLN A 205 -3.61 16.81 -4.25
C GLN A 205 -2.49 16.56 -3.26
N LYS A 206 -1.74 17.62 -2.99
CA LYS A 206 -0.74 17.66 -1.92
C LYS A 206 -1.36 18.16 -0.61
N VAL A 207 -1.18 17.38 0.45
CA VAL A 207 -1.49 17.78 1.84
C VAL A 207 -0.17 18.13 2.51
N PRO A 208 0.03 19.37 2.97
CA PRO A 208 1.28 19.74 3.65
C PRO A 208 1.45 18.99 4.98
N ALA A 209 2.71 18.87 5.43
CA ALA A 209 3.03 18.27 6.71
C ALA A 209 2.34 19.00 7.87
N HIS A 210 2.01 18.25 8.95
CA HIS A 210 1.42 18.78 10.17
C HIS A 210 0.10 19.56 9.96
N ARG A 211 -0.76 19.04 9.07
CA ARG A 211 -2.08 19.62 8.76
C ARG A 211 -3.20 18.64 9.02
N VAL A 212 -4.33 19.15 9.46
CA VAL A 212 -5.60 18.41 9.40
C VAL A 212 -6.32 18.84 8.13
N VAL A 213 -6.68 17.87 7.31
CA VAL A 213 -7.56 18.10 6.14
C VAL A 213 -8.90 17.41 6.36
N ALA A 214 -9.97 18.05 5.91
CA ALA A 214 -11.33 17.54 6.03
C ALA A 214 -12.20 17.88 4.82
N GLY A 215 -13.23 17.06 4.59
CA GLY A 215 -14.27 17.30 3.58
C GLY A 215 -14.07 16.54 2.27
N VAL A 216 -15.00 16.78 1.32
CA VAL A 216 -15.04 16.18 -0.02
C VAL A 216 -15.25 17.30 -1.06
N PRO A 217 -14.21 17.69 -1.78
CA PRO A 217 -12.79 17.35 -1.64
C PRO A 217 -12.18 17.89 -0.34
N ALA A 218 -11.16 17.22 0.19
CA ALA A 218 -10.50 17.63 1.43
C ALA A 218 -9.83 19.01 1.30
N ARG A 219 -9.90 19.80 2.38
CA ARG A 219 -9.24 21.11 2.50
C ARG A 219 -8.57 21.20 3.87
N VAL A 220 -7.52 21.99 3.97
CA VAL A 220 -6.87 22.28 5.24
C VAL A 220 -7.87 22.99 6.15
N VAL A 221 -8.12 22.40 7.34
CA VAL A 221 -9.02 22.95 8.36
C VAL A 221 -8.27 23.34 9.64
N ARG A 222 -7.05 22.82 9.82
CA ARG A 222 -6.19 23.16 10.94
C ARG A 222 -4.73 23.08 10.51
N ASP A 223 -3.97 24.06 10.94
CA ASP A 223 -2.53 24.17 10.74
C ASP A 223 -1.77 23.78 12.01
N ASP A 224 -0.52 23.36 11.81
CA ASP A 224 0.47 23.16 12.87
C ASP A 224 -0.02 22.20 13.97
N VAL A 225 -0.40 20.99 13.57
CA VAL A 225 -0.89 19.96 14.48
C VAL A 225 0.17 18.90 14.74
N ALA A 226 0.14 18.35 15.93
CA ALA A 226 0.75 17.07 16.28
C ALA A 226 -0.34 16.13 16.80
N TRP A 227 -0.18 14.85 16.58
CA TRP A 227 -1.05 13.82 17.14
C TRP A 227 -0.21 12.71 17.79
N SER A 228 -0.80 11.92 18.65
CA SER A 228 -0.15 10.82 19.36
C SER A 228 -1.04 9.58 19.33
N TYR A 229 -0.43 8.41 19.48
CA TYR A 229 -1.18 7.15 19.71
C TYR A 229 -1.83 7.14 21.10
N ASP A 230 -1.28 7.89 22.06
CA ASP A 230 -1.80 7.97 23.41
C ASP A 230 -2.95 8.98 23.49
N ASP A 231 -4.09 8.51 23.98
CA ASP A 231 -5.27 9.35 24.27
C ASP A 231 -5.25 9.78 25.75
N GLN A 232 -4.18 10.50 26.14
CA GLN A 232 -4.03 11.04 27.49
C GLN A 232 -4.26 12.56 27.49
N ALA A 233 -5.04 13.03 28.44
CA ALA A 233 -5.31 14.46 28.65
C ALA A 233 -4.13 15.20 29.31
#